data_94b0545dd8576744c07d258c370653a5
#
_entry.id   94b0545dd8576744c07d258c370653a5
#
_cell.length_a   1.000
_cell.length_b   1.000
_cell.length_c   1.000
_cell.angle_alpha   90.00
_cell.angle_beta   90.00
_cell.angle_gamma   90.00
#
_symmetry.space_group_name_H-M   'P 1'
#
loop_
_entity.id
_entity.type
_entity.pdbx_description
1 polymer ?
#
loop_
_entity_poly.entity_id
_entity_poly.type
_entity_poly.pdbx_seq_one_letter_code
_entity_poly.pdbx_strand_id
1 'polypeptide(L)'
;MAKFIEERVTKVIHWNERIFSFRTINHRWDPKNQKPELWNLFNTKISKDESVRIFPLSNWTEVDVWQYIYQENIPIVPLYFAAKRPVIKRDDMLIMVDDERLKINKNEKVEEKLVRFRTLGCYPLTAAIESK
;
A
#
# COMPACT_ATOMS: atom_id res chain seq x y z
N MET A 1 -8.71 -0.42 -21.43
CA MET A 1 -8.09 -1.15 -20.32
C MET A 1 -6.56 -1.24 -20.40
N ALA A 2 -5.95 -1.18 -21.59
CA ALA A 2 -4.49 -1.32 -21.76
C ALA A 2 -3.65 -0.06 -21.50
N LYS A 3 -4.22 1.13 -21.45
CA LYS A 3 -3.48 2.40 -21.32
C LYS A 3 -3.10 2.78 -19.87
N PHE A 4 -3.58 2.03 -18.86
CA PHE A 4 -3.33 2.29 -17.44
C PHE A 4 -2.10 1.53 -16.88
N ILE A 5 -1.52 0.63 -17.67
CA ILE A 5 -0.42 -0.23 -17.21
C ILE A 5 0.95 0.43 -17.38
N GLU A 6 1.06 1.49 -18.18
CA GLU A 6 2.34 2.11 -18.51
C GLU A 6 2.87 3.15 -17.51
N GLU A 7 2.04 3.64 -16.60
CA GLU A 7 2.50 4.60 -15.60
C GLU A 7 2.90 3.91 -14.28
N ARG A 8 4.20 3.68 -14.19
CA ARG A 8 4.97 3.38 -12.98
C ARG A 8 4.69 2.03 -12.34
N VAL A 9 5.37 1.03 -12.82
CA VAL A 9 5.85 -0.09 -11.99
C VAL A 9 6.74 0.51 -10.88
N THR A 10 6.13 1.11 -9.90
CA THR A 10 6.84 1.52 -8.69
C THR A 10 7.04 0.25 -7.89
N LYS A 11 8.22 -0.35 -8.04
CA LYS A 11 8.69 -1.38 -7.12
C LYS A 11 8.52 -0.80 -5.72
N VAL A 12 7.68 -1.40 -4.91
CA VAL A 12 7.60 -1.07 -3.48
C VAL A 12 8.91 -1.56 -2.88
N ILE A 13 9.93 -0.73 -2.96
CA ILE A 13 11.20 -0.99 -2.31
C ILE A 13 10.96 -0.75 -0.83
N HIS A 14 10.52 -1.76 -0.12
CA HIS A 14 10.70 -1.77 1.31
C HIS A 14 12.19 -1.88 1.57
N TRP A 15 12.76 -0.77 1.96
CA TRP A 15 14.16 -0.66 2.26
C TRP A 15 14.56 -1.76 3.23
N ASN A 16 15.39 -2.70 2.73
CA ASN A 16 16.27 -3.59 3.47
C ASN A 16 15.69 -4.84 4.12
N GLU A 17 14.39 -5.10 4.12
CA GLU A 17 13.91 -6.36 4.67
C GLU A 17 13.70 -7.38 3.56
N ARG A 18 14.27 -8.55 3.73
CA ARG A 18 14.09 -9.71 2.86
C ARG A 18 12.80 -10.43 3.23
N ILE A 19 12.40 -11.43 2.47
CA ILE A 19 11.20 -12.23 2.76
C ILE A 19 11.25 -12.77 4.19
N PHE A 20 12.40 -13.30 4.63
CA PHE A 20 12.61 -13.75 6.00
C PHE A 20 13.54 -12.78 6.73
N SER A 21 13.00 -12.00 7.65
CA SER A 21 13.75 -11.05 8.48
C SER A 21 13.97 -11.64 9.88
N PHE A 22 15.22 -12.00 10.17
CA PHE A 22 15.60 -12.58 11.45
C PHE A 22 15.75 -11.49 12.52
N ARG A 23 15.22 -11.76 13.69
CA ARG A 23 15.23 -10.86 14.83
C ARG A 23 15.97 -11.51 15.99
N THR A 24 16.84 -10.73 16.61
CA THR A 24 17.54 -11.14 17.84
C THR A 24 16.56 -11.31 19.01
N ILE A 25 17.06 -11.81 20.14
CA ILE A 25 16.31 -11.91 21.39
C ILE A 25 15.64 -10.59 21.82
N ASN A 26 16.22 -9.45 21.43
CA ASN A 26 15.67 -8.11 21.70
C ASN A 26 14.68 -7.66 20.60
N HIS A 27 14.23 -8.56 19.74
CA HIS A 27 13.33 -8.31 18.60
C HIS A 27 13.86 -7.26 17.59
N ARG A 28 15.16 -6.98 17.60
CA ARG A 28 15.80 -6.05 16.65
C ARG A 28 16.31 -6.81 15.44
N TRP A 29 16.18 -6.20 14.28
CA TRP A 29 16.81 -6.69 13.07
C TRP A 29 18.32 -6.45 13.13
N ASP A 30 19.10 -7.49 12.83
CA ASP A 30 20.54 -7.40 12.71
C ASP A 30 20.96 -7.75 11.28
N PRO A 31 21.33 -6.75 10.47
CA PRO A 31 21.73 -6.96 9.09
C PRO A 31 22.99 -7.83 8.96
N LYS A 32 23.86 -7.89 9.97
CA LYS A 32 25.08 -8.71 9.94
C LYS A 32 24.78 -10.20 10.03
N ASN A 33 23.71 -10.55 10.72
CA ASN A 33 23.25 -11.93 10.91
C ASN A 33 22.14 -12.34 9.94
N GLN A 34 21.76 -11.43 9.02
CA GLN A 34 20.74 -11.73 8.02
C GLN A 34 21.22 -12.82 7.08
N LYS A 35 20.49 -13.92 7.03
CA LYS A 35 20.80 -15.05 6.15
C LYS A 35 20.53 -14.70 4.69
N PRO A 36 21.38 -15.03 3.74
CA PRO A 36 21.19 -14.70 2.33
C PRO A 36 19.99 -15.48 1.76
N GLU A 37 19.25 -14.81 0.89
CA GLU A 37 18.14 -15.38 0.10
C GLU A 37 18.56 -15.34 -1.38
N LEU A 38 19.04 -16.47 -1.89
CA LEU A 38 19.48 -16.62 -3.28
C LEU A 38 18.58 -17.62 -3.99
N TRP A 39 18.19 -17.31 -5.22
CA TRP A 39 17.42 -18.21 -6.09
C TRP A 39 16.15 -18.80 -5.46
N ASN A 40 15.42 -17.99 -4.66
CA ASN A 40 14.24 -18.43 -3.91
C ASN A 40 14.51 -19.57 -2.89
N LEU A 41 15.75 -19.72 -2.48
CA LEU A 41 16.10 -20.64 -1.39
C LEU A 41 16.08 -19.88 -0.07
N PHE A 42 15.25 -20.34 0.84
CA PHE A 42 15.04 -19.70 2.14
C PHE A 42 15.58 -20.57 3.26
N ASN A 43 16.44 -20.01 4.09
CA ASN A 43 16.86 -20.68 5.32
C ASN A 43 15.94 -20.24 6.47
N THR A 44 15.11 -21.13 6.94
CA THR A 44 14.15 -20.89 8.03
C THR A 44 14.65 -21.32 9.40
N LYS A 45 15.90 -21.83 9.49
CA LYS A 45 16.48 -22.26 10.77
C LYS A 45 16.69 -21.06 11.69
N ILE A 46 16.05 -21.07 12.83
CA ILE A 46 16.18 -20.07 13.90
C ILE A 46 16.86 -20.68 15.12
N SER A 47 17.57 -19.85 15.88
CA SER A 47 18.18 -20.23 17.15
C SER A 47 17.17 -20.01 18.29
N LYS A 48 17.49 -20.56 19.46
CA LYS A 48 16.69 -20.34 20.66
C LYS A 48 16.60 -18.83 20.94
N ASP A 49 15.39 -18.37 21.29
CA ASP A 49 15.09 -16.97 21.61
C ASP A 49 15.18 -15.97 20.43
N GLU A 50 15.41 -16.45 19.21
CA GLU A 50 15.25 -15.66 18.00
C GLU A 50 13.82 -15.73 17.45
N SER A 51 13.42 -14.75 16.66
CA SER A 51 12.16 -14.76 15.94
C SER A 51 12.36 -14.38 14.48
N VAL A 52 11.39 -14.70 13.64
CA VAL A 52 11.40 -14.38 12.22
C VAL A 52 10.14 -13.60 11.86
N ARG A 53 10.30 -12.48 11.19
CA ARG A 53 9.21 -11.80 10.49
C ARG A 53 9.24 -12.20 9.03
N ILE A 54 8.08 -12.56 8.50
CA ILE A 54 7.95 -13.00 7.12
C ILE A 54 7.20 -11.93 6.33
N PHE A 55 7.81 -11.49 5.22
CA PHE A 55 7.28 -10.47 4.30
C PHE A 55 7.05 -11.10 2.92
N PRO A 56 6.01 -11.88 2.73
CA PRO A 56 5.81 -12.67 1.51
C PRO A 56 5.66 -11.82 0.25
N LEU A 57 5.24 -10.56 0.39
CA LEU A 57 5.06 -9.64 -0.73
C LEU A 57 6.25 -8.69 -0.95
N SER A 58 7.38 -8.88 -0.26
CA SER A 58 8.50 -7.94 -0.29
C SER A 58 9.14 -7.77 -1.67
N ASN A 59 9.02 -8.74 -2.55
CA ASN A 59 9.53 -8.74 -3.91
C ASN A 59 8.43 -8.53 -4.98
N TRP A 60 7.19 -8.33 -4.56
CA TRP A 60 6.08 -8.11 -5.47
C TRP A 60 5.99 -6.64 -5.90
N THR A 61 5.56 -6.43 -7.13
CA THR A 61 5.16 -5.11 -7.63
C THR A 61 3.69 -4.84 -7.29
N GLU A 62 3.26 -3.59 -7.40
CA GLU A 62 1.84 -3.23 -7.25
C GLU A 62 0.97 -3.98 -8.27
N VAL A 63 1.49 -4.19 -9.48
CA VAL A 63 0.79 -4.93 -10.54
C VAL A 63 0.62 -6.40 -10.16
N ASP A 64 1.65 -7.04 -9.61
CA ASP A 64 1.58 -8.43 -9.17
C ASP A 64 0.50 -8.62 -8.10
N VAL A 65 0.41 -7.68 -7.15
CA VAL A 65 -0.63 -7.70 -6.10
C VAL A 65 -2.02 -7.60 -6.70
N TRP A 66 -2.24 -6.68 -7.65
CA TRP A 66 -3.53 -6.52 -8.30
C TRP A 66 -3.90 -7.71 -9.19
N GLN A 67 -2.92 -8.30 -9.87
CA GLN A 67 -3.13 -9.50 -10.67
C GLN A 67 -3.52 -10.68 -9.80
N TYR A 68 -2.86 -10.85 -8.67
CA TYR A 68 -3.17 -11.90 -7.71
C TYR A 68 -4.59 -11.73 -7.11
N ILE A 69 -4.94 -10.51 -6.69
CA ILE A 69 -6.29 -10.19 -6.19
C ILE A 69 -7.35 -10.55 -7.24
N TYR A 70 -7.08 -10.25 -8.51
CA TYR A 70 -8.02 -10.55 -9.59
C TYR A 70 -8.13 -12.06 -9.85
N GLN A 71 -7.03 -12.79 -9.90
CA GLN A 71 -6.99 -14.23 -10.15
C GLN A 71 -7.67 -15.04 -9.05
N GLU A 72 -7.42 -14.67 -7.80
CA GLU A 72 -7.96 -15.35 -6.63
C GLU A 72 -9.34 -14.81 -6.20
N ASN A 73 -9.90 -13.84 -6.92
CA ASN A 73 -11.17 -13.19 -6.57
C ASN A 73 -11.23 -12.70 -5.13
N ILE A 74 -10.13 -12.10 -4.65
CA ILE A 74 -10.03 -11.63 -3.27
C ILE A 74 -10.92 -10.39 -3.09
N PRO A 75 -11.86 -10.40 -2.12
CA PRO A 75 -12.68 -9.22 -1.83
C PRO A 75 -11.81 -8.11 -1.25
N ILE A 76 -11.92 -6.92 -1.83
CA ILE A 76 -11.19 -5.73 -1.39
C ILE A 76 -12.14 -4.58 -1.05
N VAL A 77 -11.62 -3.61 -0.31
CA VAL A 77 -12.38 -2.42 0.10
C VAL A 77 -12.80 -1.63 -1.13
N PRO A 78 -14.10 -1.24 -1.25
CA PRO A 78 -14.64 -0.51 -2.40
C PRO A 78 -13.95 0.84 -2.68
N LEU A 79 -13.23 1.40 -1.72
CA LEU A 79 -12.50 2.67 -1.89
C LEU A 79 -11.38 2.59 -2.94
N TYR A 80 -10.86 1.41 -3.23
CA TYR A 80 -9.87 1.20 -4.29
C TYR A 80 -10.47 1.35 -5.70
N PHE A 81 -11.79 1.18 -5.84
CA PHE A 81 -12.46 1.31 -7.13
C PHE A 81 -12.93 2.74 -7.36
N ALA A 82 -12.93 3.15 -8.64
CA ALA A 82 -13.45 4.43 -9.05
C ALA A 82 -14.96 4.51 -8.79
N ALA A 83 -15.38 5.53 -8.06
CA ALA A 83 -16.77 5.84 -7.81
C ALA A 83 -16.97 7.35 -7.68
N LYS A 84 -18.17 7.82 -7.95
CA LYS A 84 -18.53 9.22 -7.68
C LYS A 84 -18.55 9.43 -6.17
N ARG A 85 -17.77 10.39 -5.70
CA ARG A 85 -17.67 10.73 -4.28
C ARG A 85 -17.61 12.25 -4.11
N PRO A 86 -18.19 12.78 -3.03
CA PRO A 86 -18.02 14.18 -2.69
C PRO A 86 -16.56 14.43 -2.26
N VAL A 87 -15.93 15.41 -2.89
CA VAL A 87 -14.55 15.80 -2.61
C VAL A 87 -14.42 17.31 -2.53
N ILE A 88 -13.46 17.78 -1.76
CA ILE A 88 -12.98 19.16 -1.79
C ILE A 88 -11.56 19.18 -2.37
N LYS A 89 -11.21 20.31 -3.00
CA LYS A 89 -9.82 20.55 -3.43
C LYS A 89 -9.12 21.42 -2.39
N ARG A 90 -8.04 20.90 -1.82
CA ARG A 90 -7.17 21.62 -0.86
C ARG A 90 -5.71 21.35 -1.23
N ASP A 91 -4.93 22.42 -1.46
CA ASP A 91 -3.50 22.33 -1.80
C ASP A 91 -3.21 21.32 -2.93
N ASP A 92 -4.00 21.40 -4.01
CA ASP A 92 -3.99 20.46 -5.16
C ASP A 92 -4.32 18.99 -4.85
N MET A 93 -4.70 18.67 -3.64
CA MET A 93 -5.18 17.36 -3.24
C MET A 93 -6.71 17.28 -3.27
N LEU A 94 -7.23 16.14 -3.70
CA LEU A 94 -8.65 15.82 -3.59
C LEU A 94 -8.87 15.07 -2.27
N ILE A 95 -9.61 15.68 -1.36
CA ILE A 95 -9.95 15.10 -0.06
C ILE A 95 -11.41 14.72 -0.07
N MET A 96 -11.72 13.47 0.21
CA MET A 96 -13.10 13.00 0.27
C MET A 96 -13.80 13.58 1.49
N VAL A 97 -15.00 14.05 1.28
CA VAL A 97 -15.89 14.51 2.35
C VAL A 97 -16.75 13.34 2.77
N ASP A 98 -16.41 12.74 3.89
CA ASP A 98 -17.05 11.52 4.40
C ASP A 98 -18.07 11.86 5.49
N ASP A 99 -17.69 12.70 6.44
CA ASP A 99 -18.53 13.08 7.55
C ASP A 99 -18.23 14.51 8.08
N GLU A 100 -18.92 14.90 9.16
CA GLU A 100 -18.81 16.21 9.77
C GLU A 100 -17.45 16.52 10.45
N ARG A 101 -16.60 15.52 10.64
CA ARG A 101 -15.27 15.70 11.25
C ARG A 101 -14.35 16.51 10.34
N LEU A 102 -14.57 16.50 9.03
CA LEU A 102 -13.82 17.31 8.11
C LEU A 102 -14.33 18.75 8.11
N LYS A 103 -13.54 19.67 8.66
CA LYS A 103 -13.85 21.09 8.61
C LYS A 103 -13.58 21.61 7.20
N ILE A 104 -14.65 22.06 6.53
CA ILE A 104 -14.60 22.67 5.20
C ILE A 104 -14.40 24.16 5.38
N ASN A 105 -13.40 24.73 4.71
CA ASN A 105 -13.13 26.16 4.74
C ASN A 105 -14.14 26.93 3.88
N LYS A 106 -14.38 28.20 4.18
CA LYS A 106 -15.35 29.05 3.46
C LYS A 106 -15.08 29.16 1.94
N ASN A 107 -13.84 28.96 1.53
CA ASN A 107 -13.42 29.05 0.13
C ASN A 107 -13.42 27.69 -0.59
N GLU A 108 -13.70 26.60 0.10
CA GLU A 108 -13.73 25.25 -0.47
C GLU A 108 -15.15 24.89 -0.91
N LYS A 109 -15.27 24.32 -2.09
CA LYS A 109 -16.54 23.82 -2.61
C LYS A 109 -16.50 22.29 -2.65
N VAL A 110 -17.60 21.68 -2.22
CA VAL A 110 -17.80 20.23 -2.36
C VAL A 110 -18.24 19.96 -3.79
N GLU A 111 -17.52 19.11 -4.49
CA GLU A 111 -17.82 18.68 -5.86
C GLU A 111 -17.91 17.17 -5.91
N GLU A 112 -18.83 16.62 -6.70
CA GLU A 112 -18.85 15.20 -6.99
C GLU A 112 -17.88 14.89 -8.13
N LYS A 113 -16.88 14.05 -7.83
CA LYS A 113 -15.90 13.58 -8.82
C LYS A 113 -15.78 12.08 -8.83
N LEU A 114 -15.44 11.51 -9.98
CA LEU A 114 -15.11 10.11 -10.11
C LEU A 114 -13.69 9.90 -9.56
N VAL A 115 -13.58 9.34 -8.38
CA VAL A 115 -12.29 9.18 -7.68
C VAL A 115 -12.11 7.79 -7.12
N ARG A 116 -10.85 7.40 -6.98
CA ARG A 116 -10.40 6.19 -6.31
C ARG A 116 -9.26 6.50 -5.35
N PHE A 117 -8.98 5.58 -4.43
CA PHE A 117 -7.80 5.67 -3.59
C PHE A 117 -6.74 4.66 -4.07
N ARG A 118 -5.49 5.07 -4.11
CA ARG A 118 -4.37 4.18 -4.36
C ARG A 118 -3.92 3.48 -3.09
N THR A 119 -3.95 4.19 -1.99
CA THR A 119 -3.61 3.69 -0.66
C THR A 119 -4.67 4.15 0.32
N LEU A 120 -4.99 3.31 1.28
CA LEU A 120 -5.87 3.67 2.39
C LEU A 120 -4.98 4.03 3.58
N GLY A 121 -4.82 5.33 3.78
CA GLY A 121 -4.07 5.88 4.91
C GLY A 121 -4.99 6.40 6.01
N CYS A 122 -4.51 7.35 6.79
CA CYS A 122 -5.31 8.03 7.79
C CYS A 122 -6.22 9.06 7.14
N TYR A 123 -7.52 8.86 7.27
CA TYR A 123 -8.50 9.89 6.92
C TYR A 123 -8.41 11.08 7.92
N PRO A 124 -8.47 12.34 7.49
CA PRO A 124 -8.67 12.84 6.13
C PRO A 124 -7.38 13.13 5.34
N LEU A 125 -6.24 12.59 5.77
CA LEU A 125 -4.93 12.91 5.19
C LEU A 125 -4.65 12.19 3.87
N THR A 126 -5.47 11.20 3.52
CA THR A 126 -5.30 10.44 2.28
C THR A 126 -6.01 11.13 1.12
N ALA A 127 -5.22 11.58 0.14
CA ALA A 127 -5.75 12.18 -1.08
C ALA A 127 -6.34 11.11 -2.02
N ALA A 128 -7.46 11.45 -2.63
CA ALA A 128 -8.07 10.67 -3.69
C ALA A 128 -7.44 11.02 -5.05
N ILE A 129 -7.50 10.07 -5.98
CA ILE A 129 -7.02 10.25 -7.36
C ILE A 129 -8.24 10.30 -8.28
N GLU A 130 -8.31 11.34 -9.11
CA GLU A 130 -9.36 11.45 -10.11
C GLU A 130 -9.18 10.38 -11.19
N SER A 131 -10.25 9.65 -11.47
CA SER A 131 -10.30 8.64 -12.52
C SER A 131 -11.03 9.19 -13.74
N LYS A 132 -10.50 8.95 -14.90
CA LYS A 132 -11.12 9.34 -16.18
C LYS A 132 -11.94 8.21 -16.74
#